data_776e279b74c177a2384d5c4e8af4793b
#
_entry.id   776e279b74c177a2384d5c4e8af4793b
#
_cell.length_a   1.000
_cell.length_b   1.000
_cell.length_c   1.000
_cell.angle_alpha   90.00
_cell.angle_beta   90.00
_cell.angle_gamma   90.00
#
_symmetry.space_group_name_H-M   'P 1'
#
loop_
_entity.id
_entity.type
_entity.pdbx_description
1 polymer ?
#
loop_
_entity_poly.entity_id
_entity_poly.type
_entity_poly.pdbx_seq_one_letter_code
_entity_poly.pdbx_strand_id
1 'polypeptide(L)'
;MLIRRIAFIVVPVVVLVVPGCAARSKAPAATARILEVRQGLASFYGPGFDGKVTASGARFDMKSMVAAHPTYPFGTVLRVTNMTNGRTVELRVVDRGPARGPRADGVIIDVSYGAARALNFVQAGRTRVRIEVLGWGQ
;
A
#
# COMPACT_ATOMS: atom_id res chain seq x y z
N MET A 1 -8.48 81.85 35.43
CA MET A 1 -9.34 80.62 35.37
C MET A 1 -8.88 79.77 34.17
N LEU A 2 -8.03 78.75 34.47
CA LEU A 2 -7.28 78.02 33.44
C LEU A 2 -7.97 76.69 33.18
N ILE A 3 -8.63 76.55 32.01
CA ILE A 3 -9.31 75.32 31.58
C ILE A 3 -8.28 74.43 30.93
N ARG A 4 -7.82 73.37 31.62
CA ARG A 4 -6.99 72.31 31.05
C ARG A 4 -7.82 71.41 30.18
N ARG A 5 -7.59 71.44 28.84
CA ARG A 5 -8.13 70.50 27.88
C ARG A 5 -7.37 69.17 28.01
N ILE A 6 -8.05 68.11 28.45
CA ILE A 6 -7.51 66.77 28.46
C ILE A 6 -7.77 66.18 27.06
N ALA A 7 -6.70 65.92 26.28
CA ALA A 7 -6.77 65.23 25.00
C ALA A 7 -6.81 63.72 25.25
N PHE A 8 -7.93 63.11 24.89
CA PHE A 8 -8.03 61.65 24.83
C PHE A 8 -7.30 61.14 23.57
N ILE A 9 -6.19 60.45 23.79
CA ILE A 9 -5.51 59.73 22.72
C ILE A 9 -6.22 58.40 22.55
N VAL A 10 -6.97 58.26 21.45
CA VAL A 10 -7.54 56.98 21.01
C VAL A 10 -6.46 56.18 20.29
N VAL A 11 -5.96 55.13 20.93
CA VAL A 11 -5.00 54.21 20.30
C VAL A 11 -5.85 53.16 19.52
N PRO A 12 -5.72 53.04 18.19
CA PRO A 12 -6.40 52.02 17.47
C PRO A 12 -5.75 50.64 17.79
N VAL A 13 -6.53 49.70 18.32
CA VAL A 13 -6.13 48.31 18.47
C VAL A 13 -6.20 47.64 17.09
N VAL A 14 -5.06 47.43 16.47
CA VAL A 14 -4.95 46.65 15.25
C VAL A 14 -5.05 45.18 15.63
N VAL A 15 -6.22 44.57 15.39
CA VAL A 15 -6.41 43.11 15.50
C VAL A 15 -5.77 42.44 14.33
N LEU A 16 -4.60 41.82 14.53
CA LEU A 16 -3.93 40.99 13.53
C LEU A 16 -4.70 39.66 13.44
N VAL A 17 -5.52 39.50 12.40
CA VAL A 17 -6.15 38.22 12.07
C VAL A 17 -5.10 37.33 11.43
N VAL A 18 -4.54 36.39 12.17
CA VAL A 18 -3.66 35.36 11.66
C VAL A 18 -4.53 34.31 10.96
N PRO A 19 -4.38 34.08 9.64
CA PRO A 19 -5.09 32.97 9.00
C PRO A 19 -4.50 31.67 9.53
N GLY A 20 -5.27 30.99 10.38
CA GLY A 20 -4.94 29.66 10.85
C GLY A 20 -4.86 28.70 9.65
N CYS A 21 -3.66 28.18 9.36
CA CYS A 21 -3.50 27.00 8.52
C CYS A 21 -4.28 25.85 9.16
N ALA A 22 -5.51 25.63 8.68
CA ALA A 22 -6.26 24.43 9.00
C ALA A 22 -5.48 23.24 8.43
N ALA A 23 -4.71 22.58 9.29
CA ALA A 23 -4.12 21.30 8.98
C ALA A 23 -5.29 20.36 8.64
N ARG A 24 -5.38 20.02 7.35
CA ARG A 24 -6.35 19.06 6.83
C ARG A 24 -6.04 17.72 7.51
N SER A 25 -6.74 17.40 8.59
CA SER A 25 -6.65 16.09 9.23
C SER A 25 -7.03 15.07 8.15
N LYS A 26 -6.04 14.27 7.75
CA LYS A 26 -6.26 13.12 6.87
C LYS A 26 -7.26 12.24 7.61
N ALA A 27 -8.50 12.16 7.09
CA ALA A 27 -9.52 11.28 7.65
C ALA A 27 -8.91 9.90 7.85
N PRO A 28 -9.20 9.18 8.95
CA PRO A 28 -8.71 7.82 9.12
C PRO A 28 -9.18 7.03 7.90
N ALA A 29 -8.22 6.38 7.21
CA ALA A 29 -8.53 5.51 6.09
C ALA A 29 -9.61 4.55 6.58
N ALA A 30 -10.76 4.55 5.91
CA ALA A 30 -11.85 3.64 6.22
C ALA A 30 -11.24 2.25 6.38
N THR A 31 -11.45 1.61 7.51
CA THR A 31 -10.91 0.28 7.80
C THR A 31 -11.43 -0.65 6.70
N ALA A 32 -10.57 -0.96 5.72
CA ALA A 32 -10.96 -1.82 4.61
C ALA A 32 -11.46 -3.13 5.20
N ARG A 33 -12.67 -3.55 4.81
CA ARG A 33 -13.23 -4.81 5.27
C ARG A 33 -12.36 -5.93 4.72
N ILE A 34 -11.75 -6.72 5.61
CA ILE A 34 -10.97 -7.88 5.25
C ILE A 34 -11.94 -9.02 4.95
N LEU A 35 -11.87 -9.56 3.73
CA LEU A 35 -12.78 -10.62 3.24
C LEU A 35 -12.23 -12.01 3.51
N GLU A 36 -10.92 -12.18 3.45
CA GLU A 36 -10.21 -13.45 3.71
C GLU A 36 -8.81 -13.15 4.22
N VAL A 37 -8.25 -14.05 5.05
CA VAL A 37 -6.86 -13.98 5.54
C VAL A 37 -6.18 -15.32 5.31
N ARG A 38 -4.95 -15.30 4.77
CA ARG A 38 -4.08 -16.47 4.63
C ARG A 38 -2.67 -16.15 5.09
N GLN A 39 -1.95 -17.19 5.49
CA GLN A 39 -0.53 -17.11 5.82
C GLN A 39 0.23 -18.21 5.09
N GLY A 40 1.44 -17.89 4.65
CA GLY A 40 2.32 -18.84 3.97
C GLY A 40 3.62 -18.17 3.55
N LEU A 41 4.32 -18.75 2.60
CA LEU A 41 5.50 -18.14 2.01
C LEU A 41 5.13 -17.34 0.78
N ALA A 42 5.83 -16.22 0.57
CA ALA A 42 5.89 -15.51 -0.70
C ALA A 42 7.24 -15.74 -1.37
N SER A 43 7.22 -15.87 -2.69
CA SER A 43 8.37 -15.68 -3.57
C SER A 43 8.11 -14.53 -4.55
N PHE A 44 9.00 -14.29 -5.49
CA PHE A 44 8.81 -13.22 -6.46
C PHE A 44 9.33 -13.64 -7.85
N TYR A 45 8.77 -12.99 -8.88
CA TYR A 45 9.16 -13.18 -10.27
C TYR A 45 10.57 -12.68 -10.54
N GLY A 46 11.36 -13.50 -11.20
CA GLY A 46 12.66 -13.08 -11.72
C GLY A 46 12.54 -12.12 -12.91
N PRO A 47 13.66 -11.46 -13.30
CA PRO A 47 13.66 -10.44 -14.36
C PRO A 47 13.28 -11.02 -15.74
N GLY A 48 13.42 -12.33 -15.98
CA GLY A 48 13.04 -12.98 -17.22
C GLY A 48 11.54 -13.00 -17.52
N PHE A 49 10.69 -12.54 -16.64
CA PHE A 49 9.23 -12.44 -16.84
C PHE A 49 8.77 -11.05 -17.24
N ASP A 50 9.63 -10.03 -17.14
CA ASP A 50 9.27 -8.65 -17.47
C ASP A 50 8.81 -8.52 -18.93
N GLY A 51 7.69 -7.82 -19.15
CA GLY A 51 7.08 -7.63 -20.47
C GLY A 51 6.31 -8.83 -21.04
N LYS A 52 6.35 -10.01 -20.41
CA LYS A 52 5.58 -11.19 -20.86
C LYS A 52 4.09 -11.00 -20.58
N VAL A 53 3.24 -11.66 -21.38
CA VAL A 53 1.80 -11.68 -21.18
C VAL A 53 1.47 -12.61 -20.01
N THR A 54 0.71 -12.12 -19.06
CA THR A 54 0.21 -12.89 -17.91
C THR A 54 -1.03 -13.70 -18.26
N ALA A 55 -1.46 -14.58 -17.38
CA ALA A 55 -2.69 -15.37 -17.57
C ALA A 55 -3.96 -14.50 -17.64
N SER A 56 -3.94 -13.28 -17.11
CA SER A 56 -5.05 -12.31 -17.25
C SER A 56 -5.06 -11.60 -18.61
N GLY A 57 -4.03 -11.78 -19.43
CA GLY A 57 -3.85 -11.07 -20.70
C GLY A 57 -3.09 -9.73 -20.58
N ALA A 58 -2.85 -9.26 -19.37
CA ALA A 58 -2.06 -8.06 -19.14
C ALA A 58 -0.55 -8.33 -19.37
N ARG A 59 0.22 -7.33 -19.75
CA ARG A 59 1.68 -7.43 -19.75
C ARG A 59 2.21 -7.31 -18.32
N PHE A 60 3.09 -8.22 -17.95
CA PHE A 60 3.75 -8.16 -16.65
C PHE A 60 4.77 -7.01 -16.63
N ASP A 61 4.63 -6.15 -15.65
CA ASP A 61 5.61 -5.12 -15.33
C ASP A 61 6.21 -5.46 -13.95
N MET A 62 7.49 -5.82 -13.95
CA MET A 62 8.19 -6.21 -12.73
C MET A 62 8.26 -5.10 -11.67
N LYS A 63 8.03 -3.84 -12.03
CA LYS A 63 8.05 -2.70 -11.10
C LYS A 63 6.69 -2.42 -10.48
N SER A 64 5.61 -2.87 -11.11
CA SER A 64 4.23 -2.67 -10.66
C SER A 64 3.89 -3.50 -9.42
N MET A 65 2.90 -3.07 -8.64
CA MET A 65 2.40 -3.78 -7.46
C MET A 65 1.39 -4.86 -7.88
N VAL A 66 1.89 -5.96 -8.43
CA VAL A 66 1.10 -7.09 -8.94
C VAL A 66 1.62 -8.42 -8.41
N ALA A 67 0.77 -9.44 -8.50
CA ALA A 67 1.09 -10.78 -8.04
C ALA A 67 0.43 -11.87 -8.89
N ALA A 68 0.95 -13.10 -8.78
CA ALA A 68 0.30 -14.33 -9.19
C ALA A 68 -0.24 -15.07 -7.97
N HIS A 69 -1.44 -15.61 -8.13
CA HIS A 69 -2.07 -16.49 -7.16
C HIS A 69 -2.72 -17.68 -7.86
N PRO A 70 -2.70 -18.91 -7.29
CA PRO A 70 -3.19 -20.10 -7.97
C PRO A 70 -4.67 -20.03 -8.35
N THR A 71 -5.50 -19.44 -7.49
CA THR A 71 -6.97 -19.55 -7.56
C THR A 71 -7.73 -18.26 -7.42
N TYR A 72 -7.14 -17.18 -6.86
CA TYR A 72 -7.87 -15.92 -6.70
C TYR A 72 -8.26 -15.32 -8.06
N PRO A 73 -9.47 -14.78 -8.21
CA PRO A 73 -9.87 -14.09 -9.44
C PRO A 73 -8.88 -13.00 -9.84
N PHE A 74 -8.68 -12.80 -11.15
CA PHE A 74 -7.87 -11.68 -11.62
C PHE A 74 -8.50 -10.35 -11.19
N GLY A 75 -7.66 -9.38 -10.84
CA GLY A 75 -8.13 -8.11 -10.32
C GLY A 75 -8.37 -8.09 -8.81
N THR A 76 -8.30 -9.24 -8.12
CA THR A 76 -8.38 -9.31 -6.66
C THR A 76 -7.32 -8.41 -6.04
N VAL A 77 -7.73 -7.57 -5.09
CA VAL A 77 -6.85 -6.64 -4.36
C VAL A 77 -6.46 -7.28 -3.03
N LEU A 78 -5.17 -7.40 -2.82
CA LEU A 78 -4.55 -8.02 -1.65
C LEU A 78 -3.73 -6.99 -0.88
N ARG A 79 -3.78 -7.07 0.45
CA ARG A 79 -2.76 -6.51 1.31
C ARG A 79 -1.84 -7.65 1.74
N VAL A 80 -0.54 -7.49 1.46
CA VAL A 80 0.49 -8.47 1.82
C VAL A 80 1.41 -7.86 2.84
N THR A 81 1.56 -8.53 3.97
CA THR A 81 2.45 -8.12 5.06
C THR A 81 3.58 -9.13 5.20
N ASN A 82 4.83 -8.67 5.14
CA ASN A 82 5.99 -9.49 5.49
C ASN A 82 6.02 -9.66 7.01
N MET A 83 5.81 -10.89 7.46
CA MET A 83 5.73 -11.22 8.89
C MET A 83 7.08 -11.08 9.64
N THR A 84 8.21 -11.03 8.92
CA THR A 84 9.54 -10.89 9.49
C THR A 84 9.87 -9.44 9.88
N ASN A 85 9.38 -8.46 9.10
CA ASN A 85 9.73 -7.04 9.30
C ASN A 85 8.54 -6.09 9.41
N GLY A 86 7.30 -6.59 9.26
CA GLY A 86 6.05 -5.81 9.36
C GLY A 86 5.75 -4.92 8.16
N ARG A 87 6.58 -4.92 7.10
CA ARG A 87 6.31 -4.13 5.88
C ARG A 87 5.10 -4.66 5.14
N THR A 88 4.30 -3.76 4.61
CA THR A 88 3.03 -4.06 3.95
C THR A 88 2.93 -3.36 2.61
N VAL A 89 2.36 -4.04 1.62
CA VAL A 89 2.01 -3.49 0.30
C VAL A 89 0.64 -3.94 -0.12
N GLU A 90 -0.03 -3.16 -0.98
CA GLU A 90 -1.25 -3.58 -1.66
C GLU A 90 -0.90 -4.02 -3.09
N LEU A 91 -1.43 -5.17 -3.50
CA LEU A 91 -1.16 -5.83 -4.77
C LEU A 91 -2.44 -6.18 -5.50
N ARG A 92 -2.34 -6.29 -6.82
CA ARG A 92 -3.43 -6.82 -7.67
C ARG A 92 -3.01 -8.16 -8.27
N VAL A 93 -3.90 -9.15 -8.19
CA VAL A 93 -3.69 -10.45 -8.84
C VAL A 93 -3.91 -10.32 -10.34
N VAL A 94 -2.87 -10.63 -11.12
CA VAL A 94 -2.90 -10.53 -12.60
C VAL A 94 -2.46 -11.82 -13.29
N ASP A 95 -1.94 -12.81 -12.53
CA ASP A 95 -1.38 -14.01 -13.11
C ASP A 95 -1.69 -15.26 -12.28
N ARG A 96 -1.34 -16.43 -12.82
CA ARG A 96 -1.42 -17.74 -12.17
C ARG A 96 -0.03 -18.18 -11.74
N GLY A 97 0.07 -18.62 -10.52
CA GLY A 97 1.31 -19.06 -9.85
C GLY A 97 1.15 -19.02 -8.34
N PRO A 98 2.10 -19.48 -7.57
CA PRO A 98 3.35 -20.12 -7.99
C PRO A 98 3.15 -21.46 -8.69
N ALA A 99 4.20 -21.94 -9.38
CA ALA A 99 4.24 -23.26 -9.98
C ALA A 99 4.17 -24.38 -8.93
N ARG A 100 3.95 -25.65 -9.34
CA ARG A 100 3.76 -26.78 -8.43
C ARG A 100 4.89 -26.98 -7.43
N GLY A 101 6.15 -26.89 -7.88
CA GLY A 101 7.32 -27.04 -7.03
C GLY A 101 7.32 -26.07 -5.84
N PRO A 102 7.36 -24.75 -6.06
CA PRO A 102 7.26 -23.77 -4.97
C PRO A 102 6.02 -23.92 -4.10
N ARG A 103 4.87 -24.33 -4.65
CA ARG A 103 3.66 -24.60 -3.85
C ARG A 103 3.83 -25.77 -2.89
N ALA A 104 4.52 -26.82 -3.31
CA ALA A 104 4.85 -27.95 -2.44
C ALA A 104 5.72 -27.52 -1.25
N ASP A 105 6.53 -26.47 -1.43
CA ASP A 105 7.37 -25.86 -0.37
C ASP A 105 6.59 -24.85 0.50
N GLY A 106 5.28 -24.67 0.30
CA GLY A 106 4.45 -23.76 1.08
C GLY A 106 4.39 -22.32 0.54
N VAL A 107 4.85 -22.05 -0.69
CA VAL A 107 4.70 -20.75 -1.35
C VAL A 107 3.26 -20.61 -1.83
N ILE A 108 2.59 -19.58 -1.35
CA ILE A 108 1.17 -19.32 -1.66
C ILE A 108 0.97 -18.17 -2.66
N ILE A 109 1.98 -17.34 -2.87
CA ILE A 109 1.92 -16.17 -3.75
C ILE A 109 3.29 -15.87 -4.35
N ASP A 110 3.32 -15.48 -5.62
CA ASP A 110 4.48 -14.86 -6.27
C ASP A 110 4.19 -13.38 -6.49
N VAL A 111 4.99 -12.51 -5.87
CA VAL A 111 4.83 -11.07 -6.04
C VAL A 111 5.78 -10.53 -7.12
N SER A 112 5.52 -9.35 -7.66
CA SER A 112 6.45 -8.67 -8.56
C SER A 112 7.76 -8.34 -7.84
N TYR A 113 8.84 -8.10 -8.60
CA TYR A 113 10.11 -7.64 -8.05
C TYR A 113 9.99 -6.32 -7.29
N GLY A 114 9.19 -5.36 -7.83
CA GLY A 114 8.89 -4.09 -7.15
C GLY A 114 8.25 -4.29 -5.79
N ALA A 115 7.28 -5.21 -5.69
CA ALA A 115 6.64 -5.57 -4.43
C ALA A 115 7.61 -6.26 -3.47
N ALA A 116 8.45 -7.18 -3.95
CA ALA A 116 9.47 -7.84 -3.13
C ALA A 116 10.49 -6.85 -2.55
N ARG A 117 10.87 -5.83 -3.33
CA ARG A 117 11.70 -4.71 -2.83
C ARG A 117 11.00 -3.91 -1.75
N ALA A 118 9.74 -3.54 -1.96
CA ALA A 118 8.97 -2.78 -0.98
C ALA A 118 8.78 -3.56 0.33
N LEU A 119 8.54 -4.87 0.24
CA LEU A 119 8.46 -5.80 1.36
C LEU A 119 9.83 -6.15 1.97
N ASN A 120 10.93 -5.76 1.31
CA ASN A 120 12.31 -5.99 1.74
C ASN A 120 12.67 -7.48 1.95
N PHE A 121 12.41 -8.33 0.95
CA PHE A 121 12.82 -9.73 1.00
C PHE A 121 13.53 -10.25 -0.26
N VAL A 122 13.96 -9.36 -1.17
CA VAL A 122 14.66 -9.77 -2.40
C VAL A 122 15.89 -10.63 -2.10
N GLN A 123 16.70 -10.24 -1.13
CA GLN A 123 17.90 -11.01 -0.79
C GLN A 123 17.58 -12.37 -0.16
N ALA A 124 16.50 -12.46 0.61
CA ALA A 124 16.05 -13.71 1.21
C ALA A 124 15.43 -14.68 0.18
N GLY A 125 14.97 -14.16 -0.95
CA GLY A 125 14.28 -14.93 -2.01
C GLY A 125 12.86 -15.36 -1.66
N ARG A 126 12.60 -15.68 -0.40
CA ARG A 126 11.29 -16.06 0.16
C ARG A 126 11.12 -15.46 1.54
N THR A 127 9.86 -15.19 1.94
CA THR A 127 9.55 -14.73 3.29
C THR A 127 8.15 -15.19 3.72
N ARG A 128 7.92 -15.27 5.02
CA ARG A 128 6.57 -15.52 5.54
C ARG A 128 5.73 -14.27 5.39
N VAL A 129 4.55 -14.45 4.85
CA VAL A 129 3.59 -13.37 4.65
C VAL A 129 2.22 -13.70 5.22
N ARG A 130 1.52 -12.64 5.60
CA ARG A 130 0.08 -12.61 5.79
C ARG A 130 -0.54 -11.92 4.61
N ILE A 131 -1.53 -12.55 3.99
CA ILE A 131 -2.33 -12.02 2.90
C ILE A 131 -3.72 -11.72 3.41
N GLU A 132 -4.22 -10.53 3.14
CA GLU A 132 -5.57 -10.09 3.42
C GLU A 132 -6.25 -9.72 2.10
N VAL A 133 -7.38 -10.34 1.80
CA VAL A 133 -8.19 -9.98 0.63
C VAL A 133 -9.03 -8.76 0.99
N LEU A 134 -8.80 -7.66 0.28
CA LEU A 134 -9.52 -6.38 0.46
C LEU A 134 -10.70 -6.26 -0.51
N GLY A 135 -10.63 -6.91 -1.67
CA GLY A 135 -11.67 -6.93 -2.68
C GLY A 135 -11.43 -8.05 -3.68
N TRP A 136 -12.48 -8.79 -4.01
CA TRP A 136 -12.41 -9.80 -5.06
C TRP A 136 -12.39 -9.16 -6.45
N GLY A 137 -11.63 -9.74 -7.37
CA GLY A 137 -11.73 -9.44 -8.79
C GLY A 137 -13.05 -9.95 -9.38
N GLN A 138 -13.43 -9.38 -10.51
CA GLN A 138 -14.62 -9.77 -11.27
C GLN A 138 -14.23 -10.71 -12.41
#